data_110a218a3eecfe097cfc1e1f8a3f1245
#
_entry.id   110a218a3eecfe097cfc1e1f8a3f1245
#
_cell.length_a   1.000
_cell.length_b   1.000
_cell.length_c   1.000
_cell.angle_alpha   90.00
_cell.angle_beta   90.00
_cell.angle_gamma   90.00
#
_symmetry.space_group_name_H-M   'P 1'
#
loop_
_entity.id
_entity.type
_entity.pdbx_description
1 polymer ?
#
loop_
_entity_poly.entity_id
_entity_poly.type
_entity_poly.pdbx_seq_one_letter_code
_entity_poly.pdbx_strand_id
1 'polypeptide(L)'
;MVGGVPVVTGLAGTGGNACGAAPFVLALPEGAAPALFGPIDSCREVTVRLQPEALVFSTEPLPSEPGEIWVWNPVTGLNEALPEEFAADPAMGWETLPDLALAHPVEAMKLAPVLSALQTGLGPDYPAFAERISDLGSGDLVPGGYLGRACLKFTCDADWAVLYLDASTERVFAIWQVEGEGGPRLWPADRDRWTAAALAVLREIETQ
;
A
#
# COMPACT_ATOMS: atom_id res chain seq x y z
N MET A 1 -23.95 -15.55 11.23
CA MET A 1 -24.71 -16.16 10.12
C MET A 1 -24.64 -15.25 8.93
N VAL A 2 -24.53 -15.79 7.73
CA VAL A 2 -24.45 -15.06 6.46
C VAL A 2 -25.47 -15.72 5.51
N GLY A 3 -26.42 -14.93 4.99
CA GLY A 3 -27.51 -15.45 4.14
C GLY A 3 -28.28 -16.61 4.78
N GLY A 4 -28.48 -16.56 6.10
CA GLY A 4 -29.15 -17.61 6.88
C GLY A 4 -28.29 -18.85 7.21
N VAL A 5 -27.05 -18.96 6.71
CA VAL A 5 -26.15 -20.09 6.97
C VAL A 5 -25.17 -19.75 8.10
N PRO A 6 -25.04 -20.63 9.13
CA PRO A 6 -23.96 -20.50 10.11
C PRO A 6 -22.60 -20.69 9.43
N VAL A 7 -21.64 -19.79 9.73
CA VAL A 7 -20.28 -19.85 9.17
C VAL A 7 -19.25 -19.65 10.27
N VAL A 8 -18.08 -20.25 10.07
CA VAL A 8 -16.86 -20.01 10.83
C VAL A 8 -15.80 -19.54 9.85
N THR A 9 -15.14 -18.42 10.15
CA THR A 9 -13.91 -18.00 9.47
C THR A 9 -12.71 -18.37 10.33
N GLY A 10 -11.65 -18.80 9.69
CA GLY A 10 -10.39 -19.14 10.35
C GLY A 10 -9.21 -18.84 9.46
N LEU A 11 -8.01 -19.08 9.98
CA LEU A 11 -6.75 -18.91 9.26
C LEU A 11 -6.08 -20.28 9.12
N ALA A 12 -5.57 -20.59 7.94
CA ALA A 12 -4.79 -21.77 7.64
C ALA A 12 -3.43 -21.38 7.07
N GLY A 13 -2.36 -22.04 7.48
CA GLY A 13 -1.01 -21.82 6.98
C GLY A 13 -0.22 -23.10 6.96
N THR A 14 0.68 -23.20 5.99
CA THR A 14 1.60 -24.35 5.84
C THR A 14 2.82 -24.23 6.78
N GLY A 15 2.92 -23.11 7.52
CA GLY A 15 4.12 -22.73 8.27
C GLY A 15 5.21 -22.14 7.38
N GLY A 16 6.15 -21.44 7.98
CA GLY A 16 7.22 -20.70 7.29
C GLY A 16 6.99 -19.20 7.33
N ASN A 17 7.95 -18.45 6.79
CA ASN A 17 7.97 -16.97 6.84
C ASN A 17 7.69 -16.31 5.48
N ALA A 18 7.39 -17.09 4.44
CA ALA A 18 7.18 -16.55 3.10
C ALA A 18 5.82 -15.84 2.96
N CYS A 19 4.76 -16.49 3.46
CA CYS A 19 3.40 -15.93 3.49
C CYS A 19 2.80 -16.15 4.88
N GLY A 20 1.90 -15.26 5.28
CA GLY A 20 1.11 -15.41 6.49
C GLY A 20 0.09 -16.56 6.40
N ALA A 21 -0.73 -16.71 7.44
CA ALA A 21 -1.85 -17.64 7.39
C ALA A 21 -3.00 -17.05 6.55
N ALA A 22 -3.53 -17.85 5.64
CA ALA A 22 -4.58 -17.45 4.71
C ALA A 22 -5.99 -17.73 5.27
N PRO A 23 -6.95 -16.85 5.09
CA PRO A 23 -8.30 -17.04 5.60
C PRO A 23 -9.07 -18.11 4.83
N PHE A 24 -9.97 -18.80 5.52
CA PHE A 24 -10.92 -19.75 4.97
C PHE A 24 -12.32 -19.54 5.54
N VAL A 25 -13.33 -20.11 4.88
CA VAL A 25 -14.72 -20.16 5.34
C VAL A 25 -15.15 -21.61 5.50
N LEU A 26 -15.63 -21.97 6.69
CA LEU A 26 -16.34 -23.22 6.93
C LEU A 26 -17.84 -22.90 7.04
N ALA A 27 -18.62 -23.33 6.07
CA ALA A 27 -20.08 -23.21 6.08
C ALA A 27 -20.73 -24.43 6.73
N LEU A 28 -21.73 -24.21 7.58
CA LEU A 28 -22.45 -25.24 8.35
C LEU A 28 -23.94 -25.17 8.04
N PRO A 29 -24.36 -25.48 6.79
CA PRO A 29 -25.77 -25.39 6.40
C PRO A 29 -26.62 -26.44 7.15
N GLU A 30 -27.81 -26.04 7.55
CA GLU A 30 -28.75 -26.97 8.20
C GLU A 30 -29.20 -28.07 7.22
N GLY A 31 -29.14 -29.32 7.63
CA GLY A 31 -29.56 -30.45 6.83
C GLY A 31 -28.60 -30.86 5.71
N ALA A 32 -27.42 -30.24 5.60
CA ALA A 32 -26.39 -30.59 4.62
C ALA A 32 -25.03 -30.78 5.28
N ALA A 33 -24.08 -31.36 4.56
CA ALA A 33 -22.72 -31.53 5.05
C ALA A 33 -21.99 -30.18 5.14
N PRO A 34 -21.10 -30.00 6.15
CA PRO A 34 -20.19 -28.84 6.19
C PRO A 34 -19.37 -28.71 4.91
N ALA A 35 -19.16 -27.47 4.45
CA ALA A 35 -18.37 -27.16 3.28
C ALA A 35 -17.26 -26.18 3.61
N LEU A 36 -16.03 -26.47 3.14
CA LEU A 36 -14.85 -25.63 3.31
C LEU A 36 -14.54 -24.89 2.00
N PHE A 37 -14.30 -23.57 2.11
CA PHE A 37 -13.91 -22.70 1.00
C PHE A 37 -12.61 -21.99 1.33
N GLY A 38 -11.67 -21.96 0.42
CA GLY A 38 -10.31 -21.45 0.63
C GLY A 38 -9.32 -22.58 0.96
N PRO A 39 -8.15 -22.26 1.55
CA PRO A 39 -7.73 -20.91 1.94
C PRO A 39 -7.58 -19.96 0.76
N ILE A 40 -7.74 -18.66 1.01
CA ILE A 40 -7.48 -17.61 0.02
C ILE A 40 -5.98 -17.56 -0.25
N ASP A 41 -5.59 -17.73 -1.53
CA ASP A 41 -4.18 -17.74 -1.95
C ASP A 41 -3.66 -16.30 -2.14
N SER A 42 -3.32 -15.66 -1.02
CA SER A 42 -2.65 -14.35 -1.01
C SER A 42 -1.61 -14.31 0.10
N CYS A 43 -0.44 -13.72 -0.18
CA CYS A 43 0.59 -13.46 0.83
C CYS A 43 0.40 -12.11 1.54
N ARG A 44 -0.56 -11.30 1.11
CA ARG A 44 -0.89 -10.01 1.70
C ARG A 44 -1.82 -10.20 2.89
N GLU A 45 -1.84 -9.21 3.78
CA GLU A 45 -2.78 -9.19 4.87
C GLU A 45 -4.22 -9.07 4.35
N VAL A 46 -5.05 -10.04 4.67
CA VAL A 46 -6.45 -10.09 4.24
C VAL A 46 -7.36 -9.69 5.39
N THR A 47 -8.11 -8.63 5.19
CA THR A 47 -9.18 -8.20 6.11
C THR A 47 -10.49 -8.90 5.75
N VAL A 48 -11.36 -9.11 6.77
CA VAL A 48 -12.67 -9.76 6.60
C VAL A 48 -13.76 -8.82 7.05
N ARG A 49 -14.72 -8.55 6.18
CA ARG A 49 -15.93 -7.78 6.51
C ARG A 49 -17.17 -8.64 6.42
N LEU A 50 -17.93 -8.68 7.51
CA LEU A 50 -19.21 -9.38 7.56
C LEU A 50 -20.32 -8.46 7.02
N GLN A 51 -21.06 -8.97 6.03
CA GLN A 51 -22.29 -8.40 5.50
C GLN A 51 -23.46 -9.36 5.75
N PRO A 52 -24.73 -8.92 5.71
CA PRO A 52 -25.88 -9.79 5.94
C PRO A 52 -25.92 -11.03 5.05
N GLU A 53 -25.55 -10.87 3.78
CA GLU A 53 -25.65 -11.90 2.75
C GLU A 53 -24.29 -12.43 2.27
N ALA A 54 -23.14 -11.84 2.74
CA ALA A 54 -21.82 -12.19 2.26
C ALA A 54 -20.72 -11.97 3.30
N LEU A 55 -19.60 -12.69 3.12
CA LEU A 55 -18.29 -12.32 3.68
C LEU A 55 -17.45 -11.72 2.56
N VAL A 56 -16.90 -10.56 2.80
CA VAL A 56 -15.98 -9.89 1.87
C VAL A 56 -14.58 -9.94 2.47
N PHE A 57 -13.67 -10.53 1.75
CA PHE A 57 -12.25 -10.58 2.05
C PHE A 57 -11.53 -9.61 1.12
N SER A 58 -10.63 -8.79 1.64
CA SER A 58 -9.89 -7.85 0.81
C SER A 58 -8.49 -7.61 1.34
N THR A 59 -7.54 -7.40 0.44
CA THR A 59 -6.25 -6.78 0.75
C THR A 59 -6.34 -5.28 0.51
N GLU A 60 -5.53 -4.49 1.22
CA GLU A 60 -5.49 -3.04 0.99
C GLU A 60 -4.83 -2.74 -0.37
N PRO A 61 -5.43 -1.88 -1.23
CA PRO A 61 -4.77 -1.46 -2.46
C PRO A 61 -3.52 -0.65 -2.15
N LEU A 62 -2.46 -0.86 -2.95
CA LEU A 62 -1.19 -0.15 -2.86
C LEU A 62 -0.92 0.62 -4.17
N PRO A 63 -0.10 1.68 -4.13
CA PRO A 63 0.30 2.41 -5.34
C PRO A 63 0.93 1.54 -6.43
N SER A 64 1.54 0.41 -6.04
CA SER A 64 2.21 -0.56 -6.91
C SER A 64 1.29 -1.66 -7.42
N GLU A 65 0.22 -1.98 -6.71
CA GLU A 65 -0.66 -3.11 -7.04
C GLU A 65 -2.08 -2.90 -6.50
N PRO A 66 -3.11 -3.32 -7.24
CA PRO A 66 -4.50 -3.23 -6.78
C PRO A 66 -4.76 -4.14 -5.57
N GLY A 67 -5.78 -3.79 -4.80
CA GLY A 67 -6.31 -4.61 -3.73
C GLY A 67 -7.11 -5.78 -4.30
N GLU A 68 -6.80 -7.00 -3.83
CA GLU A 68 -7.54 -8.20 -4.18
C GLU A 68 -8.84 -8.27 -3.38
N ILE A 69 -9.92 -8.76 -3.99
CA ILE A 69 -11.23 -8.90 -3.34
C ILE A 69 -11.80 -10.28 -3.61
N TRP A 70 -12.27 -10.96 -2.55
CA TRP A 70 -13.02 -12.20 -2.64
C TRP A 70 -14.34 -12.05 -1.89
N VAL A 71 -15.37 -12.66 -2.45
CA VAL A 71 -16.72 -12.65 -1.86
C VAL A 71 -17.18 -14.08 -1.68
N TRP A 72 -17.53 -14.43 -0.45
CA TRP A 72 -18.21 -15.68 -0.16
C TRP A 72 -19.69 -15.41 0.16
N ASN A 73 -20.57 -16.18 -0.44
CA ASN A 73 -21.98 -16.26 -0.04
C ASN A 73 -22.49 -17.72 -0.17
N PRO A 74 -23.60 -18.07 0.50
CA PRO A 74 -24.07 -19.46 0.51
C PRO A 74 -24.58 -19.98 -0.84
N VAL A 75 -24.83 -19.12 -1.82
CA VAL A 75 -25.35 -19.52 -3.14
C VAL A 75 -24.23 -19.84 -4.13
N THR A 76 -23.22 -18.98 -4.19
CA THR A 76 -22.15 -19.08 -5.19
C THR A 76 -20.82 -19.58 -4.62
N GLY A 77 -20.70 -19.70 -3.28
CA GLY A 77 -19.44 -20.03 -2.63
C GLY A 77 -18.45 -18.86 -2.62
N LEU A 78 -17.15 -19.16 -2.58
CA LEU A 78 -16.06 -18.18 -2.59
C LEU A 78 -15.64 -17.89 -4.03
N ASN A 79 -15.68 -16.62 -4.42
CA ASN A 79 -15.31 -16.16 -5.77
C ASN A 79 -14.48 -14.89 -5.69
N GLU A 80 -13.56 -14.71 -6.62
CA GLU A 80 -12.86 -13.46 -6.83
C GLU A 80 -13.83 -12.40 -7.39
N ALA A 81 -13.64 -11.16 -6.97
CA ALA A 81 -14.34 -9.99 -7.49
C ALA A 81 -13.33 -9.06 -8.21
N LEU A 82 -13.83 -7.98 -8.80
CA LEU A 82 -12.95 -6.98 -9.41
C LEU A 82 -12.04 -6.37 -8.34
N PRO A 83 -10.73 -6.25 -8.63
CA PRO A 83 -9.79 -5.65 -7.71
C PRO A 83 -10.11 -4.17 -7.47
N GLU A 84 -9.65 -3.65 -6.35
CA GLU A 84 -9.76 -2.23 -6.00
C GLU A 84 -8.45 -1.50 -6.34
N GLU A 85 -8.53 -0.48 -7.18
CA GLU A 85 -7.38 0.34 -7.53
C GLU A 85 -7.00 1.28 -6.39
N PHE A 86 -5.68 1.52 -6.21
CA PHE A 86 -5.22 2.54 -5.28
C PHE A 86 -5.69 3.92 -5.74
N ALA A 87 -6.32 4.65 -4.86
CA ALA A 87 -6.86 5.96 -5.14
C ALA A 87 -6.53 6.96 -4.02
N ALA A 88 -6.47 8.23 -4.39
CA ALA A 88 -6.42 9.29 -3.40
C ALA A 88 -7.73 9.34 -2.58
N ASP A 89 -7.60 9.67 -1.30
CA ASP A 89 -8.77 10.00 -0.49
C ASP A 89 -9.18 11.45 -0.79
N PRO A 90 -10.39 11.70 -1.30
CA PRO A 90 -10.85 13.05 -1.63
C PRO A 90 -10.97 13.97 -0.40
N ALA A 91 -10.96 13.43 0.81
CA ALA A 91 -10.95 14.19 2.05
C ALA A 91 -9.53 14.55 2.53
N MET A 92 -8.47 14.07 1.85
CA MET A 92 -7.09 14.32 2.24
C MET A 92 -6.40 15.31 1.28
N GLY A 93 -5.90 16.39 1.83
CA GLY A 93 -5.12 17.41 1.14
C GLY A 93 -3.91 17.87 1.97
N TRP A 94 -3.30 18.97 1.58
CA TRP A 94 -2.15 19.53 2.32
C TRP A 94 -2.48 19.90 3.77
N GLU A 95 -3.73 20.23 4.05
CA GLU A 95 -4.25 20.54 5.40
C GLU A 95 -4.24 19.33 6.33
N THR A 96 -4.29 18.11 5.80
CA THR A 96 -4.25 16.86 6.58
C THR A 96 -2.82 16.32 6.74
N LEU A 97 -1.81 16.94 6.13
CA LEU A 97 -0.42 16.51 6.27
C LEU A 97 0.06 16.37 7.73
N PRO A 98 -0.37 17.22 8.69
CA PRO A 98 -0.01 17.03 10.10
C PRO A 98 -0.49 15.72 10.72
N ASP A 99 -1.50 15.07 10.14
CA ASP A 99 -2.04 13.80 10.62
C ASP A 99 -1.16 12.59 10.22
N LEU A 100 -0.14 12.81 9.37
CA LEU A 100 0.78 11.78 8.89
C LEU A 100 1.95 11.48 9.84
N ALA A 101 1.91 11.92 11.11
CA ALA A 101 2.93 11.58 12.08
C ALA A 101 3.05 10.05 12.22
N LEU A 102 4.28 9.52 12.07
CA LEU A 102 4.59 8.08 12.09
C LEU A 102 3.85 7.23 11.04
N ALA A 103 3.24 7.86 10.03
CA ALA A 103 2.53 7.17 8.97
C ALA A 103 3.48 6.58 7.93
N HIS A 104 3.11 5.42 7.37
CA HIS A 104 3.80 4.84 6.22
C HIS A 104 3.70 5.78 5.00
N PRO A 105 4.72 5.85 4.09
CA PRO A 105 4.68 6.73 2.92
C PRO A 105 3.46 6.55 2.00
N VAL A 106 2.88 5.36 1.95
CA VAL A 106 1.64 5.09 1.21
C VAL A 106 0.48 5.96 1.72
N GLU A 107 0.42 6.25 3.02
CA GLU A 107 -0.61 7.12 3.58
C GLU A 107 -0.46 8.56 3.05
N ALA A 108 0.77 9.03 2.88
CA ALA A 108 1.04 10.34 2.27
C ALA A 108 0.63 10.38 0.79
N MET A 109 0.67 9.26 0.09
CA MET A 109 0.19 9.17 -1.29
C MET A 109 -1.34 9.17 -1.42
N LYS A 110 -2.08 8.98 -0.32
CA LYS A 110 -3.54 9.17 -0.30
C LYS A 110 -3.95 10.65 -0.37
N LEU A 111 -3.04 11.60 -0.12
CA LEU A 111 -3.32 13.01 -0.39
C LEU A 111 -3.48 13.23 -1.90
N ALA A 112 -4.66 13.72 -2.32
CA ALA A 112 -4.99 13.89 -3.73
C ALA A 112 -3.96 14.71 -4.54
N PRO A 113 -3.45 15.86 -4.04
CA PRO A 113 -2.43 16.62 -4.75
C PRO A 113 -1.10 15.85 -4.85
N VAL A 114 -0.75 15.02 -3.86
CA VAL A 114 0.49 14.23 -3.86
C VAL A 114 0.43 13.11 -4.89
N LEU A 115 -0.63 12.30 -4.88
CA LEU A 115 -0.79 11.22 -5.86
C LEU A 115 -0.80 11.74 -7.28
N SER A 116 -1.57 12.81 -7.55
CA SER A 116 -1.64 13.44 -8.86
C SER A 116 -0.27 13.97 -9.34
N ALA A 117 0.49 14.62 -8.44
CA ALA A 117 1.81 15.14 -8.74
C ALA A 117 2.80 14.00 -9.10
N LEU A 118 2.79 12.90 -8.32
CA LEU A 118 3.65 11.74 -8.56
C LEU A 118 3.30 11.04 -9.88
N GLN A 119 2.03 10.72 -10.12
CA GLN A 119 1.60 10.04 -11.35
C GLN A 119 1.92 10.86 -12.60
N THR A 120 1.61 12.17 -12.56
CA THR A 120 1.87 13.07 -13.69
C THR A 120 3.36 13.34 -13.89
N GLY A 121 4.08 13.57 -12.79
CA GLY A 121 5.47 14.02 -12.82
C GLY A 121 6.48 12.92 -13.07
N LEU A 122 6.26 11.73 -12.52
CA LEU A 122 7.11 10.56 -12.76
C LEU A 122 6.76 9.88 -14.09
N GLY A 123 5.50 9.96 -14.56
CA GLY A 123 5.08 9.36 -15.82
C GLY A 123 5.47 7.87 -15.91
N PRO A 124 6.32 7.49 -16.88
CA PRO A 124 6.75 6.09 -17.05
C PRO A 124 7.60 5.54 -15.89
N ASP A 125 8.19 6.39 -15.06
CA ASP A 125 8.98 5.98 -13.89
C ASP A 125 8.09 5.74 -12.64
N TYR A 126 6.81 6.13 -12.67
CA TYR A 126 5.90 5.98 -11.54
C TYR A 126 5.81 4.53 -11.03
N PRO A 127 5.68 3.49 -11.87
CA PRO A 127 5.61 2.12 -11.37
C PRO A 127 6.84 1.70 -10.57
N ALA A 128 8.03 2.08 -11.02
CA ALA A 128 9.28 1.75 -10.32
C ALA A 128 9.40 2.45 -8.96
N PHE A 129 8.96 3.69 -8.86
CA PHE A 129 8.88 4.42 -7.60
C PHE A 129 7.80 3.81 -6.69
N ALA A 130 6.59 3.56 -7.24
CA ALA A 130 5.44 3.04 -6.51
C ALA A 130 5.74 1.69 -5.87
N GLU A 131 6.42 0.79 -6.57
CA GLU A 131 6.82 -0.51 -6.04
C GLU A 131 7.67 -0.38 -4.77
N ARG A 132 8.68 0.49 -4.78
CA ARG A 132 9.62 0.66 -3.66
C ARG A 132 9.01 1.38 -2.49
N ILE A 133 8.18 2.40 -2.76
CA ILE A 133 7.56 3.20 -1.70
C ILE A 133 6.42 2.45 -1.00
N SER A 134 5.90 1.37 -1.59
CA SER A 134 4.77 0.59 -1.07
C SER A 134 5.16 -0.55 -0.13
N ASP A 135 6.44 -0.94 -0.08
CA ASP A 135 6.88 -2.09 0.72
C ASP A 135 7.35 -1.65 2.12
N LEU A 136 8.46 -2.18 2.62
CA LEU A 136 8.94 -1.90 3.98
C LEU A 136 9.30 -0.43 4.16
N GLY A 137 8.54 0.30 4.95
CA GLY A 137 8.75 1.72 5.09
C GLY A 137 8.29 2.33 6.40
N SER A 138 8.73 3.54 6.60
CA SER A 138 8.28 4.42 7.68
C SER A 138 8.35 5.87 7.23
N GLY A 139 7.58 6.72 7.88
CA GLY A 139 7.65 8.15 7.67
C GLY A 139 7.28 8.91 8.92
N ASP A 140 7.62 10.18 8.94
CA ASP A 140 7.28 11.04 10.04
C ASP A 140 7.26 12.52 9.59
N LEU A 141 6.67 13.34 10.43
CA LEU A 141 6.75 14.78 10.28
C LEU A 141 8.17 15.24 10.60
N VAL A 142 8.71 16.09 9.73
CA VAL A 142 10.01 16.72 9.88
C VAL A 142 9.84 18.25 9.80
N PRO A 143 10.83 19.05 10.24
CA PRO A 143 10.76 20.48 10.05
C PRO A 143 10.50 20.86 8.59
N GLY A 144 9.33 21.48 8.34
CA GLY A 144 8.92 21.92 7.01
C GLY A 144 8.08 20.94 6.22
N GLY A 145 7.78 19.72 6.72
CA GLY A 145 6.93 18.80 5.98
C GLY A 145 6.90 17.38 6.51
N TYR A 146 6.75 16.43 5.59
CA TYR A 146 6.75 15.00 5.86
C TYR A 146 7.88 14.31 5.07
N LEU A 147 8.56 13.37 5.70
CA LEU A 147 9.59 12.54 5.09
C LEU A 147 9.24 11.07 5.27
N GLY A 148 8.99 10.38 4.15
CA GLY A 148 8.77 8.95 4.11
C GLY A 148 9.92 8.23 3.40
N ARG A 149 10.33 7.07 3.92
CA ARG A 149 11.36 6.20 3.35
C ARG A 149 10.82 4.78 3.31
N ALA A 150 11.07 4.08 2.20
CA ALA A 150 10.72 2.68 2.06
C ALA A 150 11.72 1.96 1.15
N CYS A 151 11.70 0.64 1.18
CA CYS A 151 12.58 -0.20 0.37
C CYS A 151 11.95 -1.56 0.12
N LEU A 152 12.34 -2.22 -0.95
CA LEU A 152 11.92 -3.59 -1.21
C LEU A 152 12.52 -4.54 -0.16
N LYS A 153 11.68 -5.42 0.36
CA LYS A 153 12.10 -6.43 1.32
C LYS A 153 13.25 -7.26 0.76
N PHE A 154 14.31 -7.42 1.53
CA PHE A 154 15.56 -8.13 1.24
C PHE A 154 16.58 -7.36 0.37
N THR A 155 16.26 -6.24 -0.24
CA THR A 155 17.15 -5.45 -1.10
C THR A 155 17.21 -3.97 -0.74
N CYS A 156 16.96 -3.64 0.53
CA CYS A 156 16.90 -2.26 1.03
C CYS A 156 18.15 -1.41 0.80
N ASP A 157 19.29 -2.01 0.57
CA ASP A 157 20.55 -1.36 0.20
C ASP A 157 20.62 -0.97 -1.27
N ALA A 158 19.82 -1.60 -2.14
CA ALA A 158 19.84 -1.44 -3.58
C ALA A 158 18.51 -0.93 -4.17
N ASP A 159 17.38 -1.27 -3.54
CA ASP A 159 16.03 -0.94 -3.98
C ASP A 159 15.27 -0.16 -2.92
N TRP A 160 15.24 1.15 -3.04
CA TRP A 160 14.60 2.03 -2.05
C TRP A 160 13.95 3.25 -2.68
N ALA A 161 13.07 3.89 -1.93
CA ALA A 161 12.43 5.15 -2.29
C ALA A 161 12.30 6.09 -1.11
N VAL A 162 12.33 7.38 -1.39
CA VAL A 162 12.09 8.47 -0.45
C VAL A 162 11.06 9.42 -1.04
N LEU A 163 10.09 9.77 -0.23
CA LEU A 163 9.08 10.78 -0.52
C LEU A 163 9.23 11.93 0.47
N TYR A 164 9.49 13.13 -0.02
CA TYR A 164 9.50 14.34 0.79
C TYR A 164 8.38 15.30 0.33
N LEU A 165 7.56 15.72 1.28
CA LEU A 165 6.49 16.68 1.08
C LEU A 165 6.86 17.98 1.79
N ASP A 166 7.08 19.05 1.02
CA ASP A 166 7.34 20.39 1.56
C ASP A 166 6.01 21.11 1.81
N ALA A 167 5.62 21.21 3.09
CA ALA A 167 4.37 21.83 3.50
C ALA A 167 4.32 23.34 3.21
N SER A 168 5.46 24.01 3.19
CA SER A 168 5.52 25.48 3.03
C SER A 168 5.25 25.91 1.58
N THR A 169 5.58 25.05 0.63
CA THR A 169 5.46 25.30 -0.81
C THR A 169 4.45 24.37 -1.49
N GLU A 170 3.85 23.45 -0.74
CA GLU A 170 2.94 22.43 -1.23
C GLU A 170 3.54 21.64 -2.42
N ARG A 171 4.82 21.24 -2.26
CA ARG A 171 5.58 20.55 -3.31
C ARG A 171 5.98 19.15 -2.88
N VAL A 172 6.02 18.27 -3.88
CA VAL A 172 6.37 16.85 -3.75
C VAL A 172 7.75 16.62 -4.37
N PHE A 173 8.59 15.84 -3.68
CA PHE A 173 9.90 15.42 -4.14
C PHE A 173 10.05 13.92 -3.95
N ALA A 174 10.56 13.24 -4.96
CA ALA A 174 10.79 11.80 -4.94
C ALA A 174 12.24 11.48 -5.28
N ILE A 175 12.79 10.50 -4.57
CA ILE A 175 14.13 9.96 -4.83
C ILE A 175 13.97 8.44 -4.79
N TRP A 176 14.51 7.71 -5.75
CA TRP A 176 14.47 6.25 -5.71
C TRP A 176 15.66 5.63 -6.41
N GLN A 177 16.08 4.48 -5.92
CA GLN A 177 17.15 3.66 -6.46
C GLN A 177 16.54 2.34 -6.93
N VAL A 178 16.99 1.90 -8.09
CA VAL A 178 16.69 0.59 -8.67
C VAL A 178 17.98 -0.22 -8.69
N GLU A 179 17.94 -1.47 -8.23
CA GLU A 179 19.10 -2.37 -8.27
C GLU A 179 19.71 -2.46 -9.67
N GLY A 180 21.02 -2.38 -9.76
CA GLY A 180 21.77 -2.43 -11.04
C GLY A 180 21.82 -1.11 -11.81
N GLU A 181 21.17 -0.04 -11.36
CA GLU A 181 21.30 1.30 -11.95
C GLU A 181 22.49 2.08 -11.39
N GLY A 182 22.97 3.05 -12.16
CA GLY A 182 24.20 3.80 -11.86
C GLY A 182 24.06 4.85 -10.74
N GLY A 183 22.90 4.97 -10.09
CA GLY A 183 22.64 5.89 -9.00
C GLY A 183 21.14 6.24 -8.87
N PRO A 184 20.75 6.95 -7.81
CA PRO A 184 19.36 7.28 -7.56
C PRO A 184 18.80 8.23 -8.62
N ARG A 185 17.55 8.00 -8.97
CA ARG A 185 16.72 8.91 -9.77
C ARG A 185 16.09 9.97 -8.88
N LEU A 186 15.86 11.14 -9.44
CA LEU A 186 15.33 12.30 -8.73
C LEU A 186 14.12 12.87 -9.47
N TRP A 187 13.11 13.27 -8.73
CA TRP A 187 12.02 14.05 -9.29
C TRP A 187 11.64 15.21 -8.34
N PRO A 188 11.60 16.46 -8.86
CA PRO A 188 12.04 16.89 -10.22
C PRO A 188 13.51 16.57 -10.48
N ALA A 189 13.85 16.18 -11.73
CA ALA A 189 15.24 15.85 -12.11
C ALA A 189 16.18 17.07 -12.01
N ASP A 190 15.67 18.27 -12.26
CA ASP A 190 16.40 19.51 -12.14
C ASP A 190 16.45 19.95 -10.66
N ARG A 191 17.66 19.94 -10.08
CA ARG A 191 17.90 20.32 -8.68
C ARG A 191 17.64 21.79 -8.38
N ASP A 192 17.68 22.67 -9.37
CA ASP A 192 17.35 24.10 -9.19
C ASP A 192 15.85 24.29 -8.86
N ARG A 193 15.05 23.27 -9.12
CA ARG A 193 13.65 23.21 -8.75
C ARG A 193 13.40 22.71 -7.34
N TRP A 194 14.43 22.27 -6.62
CA TRP A 194 14.30 21.78 -5.26
C TRP A 194 14.31 22.92 -4.24
N THR A 195 13.46 22.83 -3.22
CA THR A 195 13.49 23.77 -2.11
C THR A 195 14.74 23.54 -1.24
N ALA A 196 15.12 24.53 -0.44
CA ALA A 196 16.25 24.38 0.47
C ALA A 196 16.07 23.22 1.45
N ALA A 197 14.83 22.96 1.90
CA ALA A 197 14.49 21.83 2.76
C ALA A 197 14.64 20.50 2.02
N ALA A 198 14.11 20.38 0.81
CA ALA A 198 14.26 19.19 -0.01
C ALA A 198 15.73 18.89 -0.36
N LEU A 199 16.53 19.92 -0.66
CA LEU A 199 17.98 19.77 -0.87
C LEU A 199 18.73 19.32 0.39
N ALA A 200 18.24 19.67 1.58
CA ALA A 200 18.83 19.16 2.83
C ALA A 200 18.58 17.65 2.98
N VAL A 201 17.38 17.19 2.68
CA VAL A 201 17.03 15.75 2.65
C VAL A 201 17.88 15.00 1.62
N LEU A 202 18.02 15.53 0.40
CA LEU A 202 18.85 14.92 -0.64
C LEU A 202 20.30 14.74 -0.20
N ARG A 203 20.90 15.78 0.41
CA ARG A 203 22.28 15.71 0.92
C ARG A 203 22.47 14.67 2.01
N GLU A 204 21.48 14.49 2.88
CA GLU A 204 21.52 13.43 3.90
C GLU A 204 21.56 12.04 3.27
N ILE A 205 20.79 11.83 2.20
CA ILE A 205 20.76 10.55 1.46
C ILE A 205 22.09 10.30 0.73
N GLU A 206 22.67 11.32 0.10
CA GLU A 206 23.93 11.20 -0.64
C GLU A 206 25.16 10.95 0.27
N THR A 207 25.02 11.10 1.59
CA THR A 207 26.09 10.88 2.57
C THR A 207 25.99 9.55 3.32
N GLN A 208 24.95 8.77 3.10
CA GLN A 208 24.74 7.44 3.68
C GLN A 208 25.32 6.34 2.78
#